data_a593586c51b57842e26904ed09f8f3e4
#
_entry.id   a593586c51b57842e26904ed09f8f3e4
#
_cell.length_a   1.000
_cell.length_b   1.000
_cell.length_c   1.000
_cell.angle_alpha   90.00
_cell.angle_beta   90.00
_cell.angle_gamma   90.00
#
_symmetry.space_group_name_H-M   'P 1'
#
loop_
_entity.id
_entity.type
_entity.pdbx_description
1 polymer ?
#
loop_
_entity_poly.entity_id
_entity_poly.type
_entity_poly.pdbx_seq_one_letter_code
_entity_poly.pdbx_strand_id
1 'polypeptide(L)'
;MVRKLKASQARPTLTKDAISQLPNDLTCQILSLLSTKEAVKTSVLSTRWRHLWLSLPCLELKSREFLDLKNFTSFGDRFFDSTRVSCIQEVKLTIHKKDVSDGYFLTSWFDAAVKRKIQHLHVGSYSYADRRFNKMPQRVYNCETLVCLKLFQVTLSDAEFVSLPSLKTMHLEYIEFPNEATFETLVLCSPVLECLKIVVASDDEKVFRVHSRSLKRLTFERVSPFLFDSAGVIIDAPRLCFLSINDNISKSVIIHKLESNAVLQISLLGIVRLEEFDDEFFDDIYEVIVSSKISFIHKFLHGISMARSMKICRGTLKIMCHYSKLEPFPQFSSMSYLDITLYPRDFKWLPAFLESFPNLKYLALVMVCDDRKGGFSEDIDQVSFSSVPECLLSSLEFVELIAPVQYDVELKLVKYLLKNSAVLEKLILRLASYNSRRDYMLKKLLKIPRVSTKCKVVIL
;
A
#
# COMPACT_ATOMS: atom_id res chain seq x y z
N MET A 1 12.25 -79.83 -42.86
CA MET A 1 13.20 -78.73 -42.72
C MET A 1 12.41 -77.47 -42.32
N VAL A 2 12.39 -77.13 -41.04
CA VAL A 2 11.69 -75.94 -40.51
C VAL A 2 12.74 -74.94 -40.08
N ARG A 3 12.85 -73.80 -40.77
CA ARG A 3 13.75 -72.70 -40.42
C ARG A 3 13.13 -71.88 -39.28
N LYS A 4 13.76 -71.89 -38.10
CA LYS A 4 13.46 -70.96 -36.99
C LYS A 4 13.97 -69.57 -37.33
N LEU A 5 13.07 -68.59 -37.47
CA LEU A 5 13.38 -67.20 -37.53
C LEU A 5 13.77 -66.72 -36.06
N LYS A 6 15.01 -66.24 -35.87
CA LYS A 6 15.44 -65.57 -34.65
C LYS A 6 14.82 -64.19 -34.67
N ALA A 7 13.93 -63.90 -33.68
CA ALA A 7 13.50 -62.56 -33.38
C ALA A 7 14.65 -61.80 -32.75
N SER A 8 15.11 -60.73 -33.39
CA SER A 8 16.07 -59.79 -32.82
C SER A 8 15.35 -58.99 -31.75
N GLN A 9 15.71 -59.20 -30.49
CA GLN A 9 15.30 -58.32 -29.39
C GLN A 9 16.02 -56.97 -29.60
N ALA A 10 15.22 -55.94 -30.00
CA ALA A 10 15.65 -54.56 -29.95
C ALA A 10 15.92 -54.20 -28.47
N ARG A 11 17.18 -53.90 -28.14
CA ARG A 11 17.53 -53.31 -26.83
C ARG A 11 16.77 -51.99 -26.68
N PRO A 12 16.11 -51.74 -25.54
CA PRO A 12 15.51 -50.45 -25.30
C PRO A 12 16.62 -49.40 -25.36
N THR A 13 16.50 -48.46 -26.28
CA THR A 13 17.31 -47.25 -26.32
C THR A 13 17.08 -46.54 -25.00
N LEU A 14 18.10 -46.52 -24.14
CA LEU A 14 18.17 -45.64 -22.97
C LEU A 14 17.83 -44.24 -23.46
N THR A 15 16.66 -43.74 -23.08
CA THR A 15 16.28 -42.34 -23.30
C THR A 15 17.37 -41.50 -22.71
N LYS A 16 18.16 -40.81 -23.56
CA LYS A 16 19.23 -39.93 -23.10
C LYS A 16 18.58 -38.92 -22.18
N ASP A 17 19.08 -38.82 -20.93
CA ASP A 17 18.66 -37.83 -19.96
C ASP A 17 18.89 -36.44 -20.55
N ALA A 18 17.84 -35.83 -21.08
CA ALA A 18 17.90 -34.55 -21.77
C ALA A 18 18.31 -33.42 -20.82
N ILE A 19 17.95 -33.51 -19.53
CA ILE A 19 18.30 -32.51 -18.52
C ILE A 19 19.81 -32.52 -18.23
N SER A 20 20.42 -33.70 -18.16
CA SER A 20 21.86 -33.82 -17.94
C SER A 20 22.70 -33.33 -19.13
N GLN A 21 22.10 -33.11 -20.28
CA GLN A 21 22.81 -32.60 -21.48
C GLN A 21 22.69 -31.07 -21.63
N LEU A 22 21.86 -30.39 -20.84
CA LEU A 22 21.74 -28.93 -20.90
C LEU A 22 23.03 -28.24 -20.51
N PRO A 23 23.43 -27.13 -21.17
CA PRO A 23 24.50 -26.25 -20.70
C PRO A 23 24.22 -25.73 -19.28
N ASN A 24 25.29 -25.41 -18.53
CA ASN A 24 25.16 -24.91 -17.16
C ASN A 24 24.29 -23.64 -17.08
N ASP A 25 24.42 -22.75 -18.06
CA ASP A 25 23.64 -21.50 -18.10
C ASP A 25 22.13 -21.75 -18.16
N LEU A 26 21.69 -22.70 -19.01
CA LEU A 26 20.27 -23.09 -19.08
C LEU A 26 19.83 -23.82 -17.80
N THR A 27 20.69 -24.64 -17.22
CA THR A 27 20.39 -25.29 -15.94
C THR A 27 20.25 -24.26 -14.81
N CYS A 28 21.11 -23.24 -14.75
CA CYS A 28 21.00 -22.15 -13.79
C CYS A 28 19.72 -21.31 -14.01
N GLN A 29 19.31 -21.09 -15.26
CA GLN A 29 18.04 -20.44 -15.54
C GLN A 29 16.84 -21.27 -15.03
N ILE A 30 16.84 -22.58 -15.21
CA ILE A 30 15.82 -23.45 -14.65
C ILE A 30 15.83 -23.40 -13.12
N LEU A 31 17.02 -23.49 -12.50
CA LEU A 31 17.17 -23.42 -11.05
C LEU A 31 16.73 -22.05 -10.48
N SER A 32 16.85 -20.97 -11.24
CA SER A 32 16.43 -19.63 -10.79
C SER A 32 14.92 -19.49 -10.63
N LEU A 33 14.13 -20.42 -11.20
CA LEU A 33 12.68 -20.50 -11.00
C LEU A 33 12.29 -21.23 -9.70
N LEU A 34 13.24 -21.84 -9.02
CA LEU A 34 13.05 -22.56 -7.75
C LEU A 34 13.41 -21.67 -6.56
N SER A 35 12.84 -21.98 -5.40
CA SER A 35 13.34 -21.42 -4.14
C SER A 35 14.79 -21.90 -3.89
N THR A 36 15.57 -21.12 -3.14
CA THR A 36 16.96 -21.53 -2.78
C THR A 36 17.00 -22.93 -2.17
N LYS A 37 16.04 -23.25 -1.30
CA LYS A 37 15.94 -24.56 -0.65
C LYS A 37 15.75 -25.70 -1.68
N GLU A 38 14.90 -25.51 -2.66
CA GLU A 38 14.65 -26.50 -3.71
C GLU A 38 15.85 -26.62 -4.65
N ALA A 39 16.45 -25.49 -5.02
CA ALA A 39 17.68 -25.48 -5.80
C ALA A 39 18.83 -26.21 -5.08
N VAL A 40 19.00 -26.02 -3.77
CA VAL A 40 19.96 -26.77 -2.97
C VAL A 40 19.65 -28.28 -2.96
N LYS A 41 18.38 -28.68 -2.87
CA LYS A 41 17.99 -30.08 -2.93
C LYS A 41 18.39 -30.76 -4.23
N THR A 42 18.43 -30.05 -5.37
CA THR A 42 18.88 -30.63 -6.63
C THR A 42 20.33 -31.08 -6.62
N SER A 43 21.15 -30.60 -5.65
CA SER A 43 22.55 -30.99 -5.48
C SER A 43 22.80 -32.51 -5.27
N VAL A 44 21.74 -33.24 -4.86
CA VAL A 44 21.81 -34.70 -4.69
C VAL A 44 21.66 -35.47 -5.99
N LEU A 45 21.21 -34.84 -7.09
CA LEU A 45 20.92 -35.50 -8.34
C LEU A 45 22.19 -36.02 -9.03
N SER A 46 23.26 -35.23 -9.01
CA SER A 46 24.55 -35.64 -9.54
C SER A 46 25.69 -34.73 -9.05
N THR A 47 26.94 -35.14 -9.27
CA THR A 47 28.14 -34.32 -8.98
C THR A 47 28.14 -32.99 -9.71
N ARG A 48 27.57 -32.94 -10.92
CA ARG A 48 27.39 -31.73 -11.72
C ARG A 48 26.45 -30.72 -11.02
N TRP A 49 25.31 -31.16 -10.45
CA TRP A 49 24.29 -30.32 -9.82
C TRP A 49 24.74 -29.81 -8.43
N ARG A 50 25.75 -30.44 -7.83
CA ARG A 50 26.17 -30.16 -6.44
C ARG A 50 26.43 -28.70 -6.14
N HIS A 51 26.88 -27.92 -7.11
CA HIS A 51 27.33 -26.55 -6.91
C HIS A 51 26.60 -25.52 -7.81
N LEU A 52 25.69 -25.94 -8.71
CA LEU A 52 25.05 -25.02 -9.65
C LEU A 52 24.19 -23.97 -8.94
N TRP A 53 23.56 -24.32 -7.81
CA TRP A 53 22.79 -23.40 -7.02
C TRP A 53 23.60 -22.21 -6.45
N LEU A 54 24.91 -22.34 -6.29
CA LEU A 54 25.81 -21.24 -5.89
C LEU A 54 25.99 -20.17 -6.97
N SER A 55 25.61 -20.46 -8.20
CA SER A 55 25.65 -19.51 -9.31
C SER A 55 24.32 -18.77 -9.50
N LEU A 56 23.32 -19.01 -8.64
CA LEU A 56 22.02 -18.34 -8.72
C LEU A 56 22.15 -16.85 -8.32
N PRO A 57 21.44 -15.95 -9.02
CA PRO A 57 21.50 -14.53 -8.74
C PRO A 57 20.72 -14.13 -7.47
N CYS A 58 19.85 -15.00 -6.95
CA CYS A 58 19.01 -14.75 -5.79
C CYS A 58 19.27 -15.77 -4.69
N LEU A 59 19.53 -15.28 -3.48
CA LEU A 59 19.57 -16.06 -2.25
C LEU A 59 18.35 -15.74 -1.39
N GLU A 60 17.48 -16.72 -1.17
CA GLU A 60 16.36 -16.61 -0.23
C GLU A 60 16.59 -17.55 0.96
N LEU A 61 16.72 -17.00 2.17
CA LEU A 61 16.91 -17.75 3.42
C LEU A 61 15.80 -17.41 4.42
N LYS A 62 15.11 -18.44 4.90
CA LYS A 62 14.08 -18.34 5.94
C LYS A 62 14.50 -19.16 7.14
N SER A 63 14.72 -18.53 8.29
CA SER A 63 15.21 -19.23 9.49
C SER A 63 14.33 -20.40 9.93
N ARG A 64 13.00 -20.31 9.72
CA ARG A 64 12.04 -21.37 10.02
C ARG A 64 12.21 -22.66 9.20
N GLU A 65 12.97 -22.60 8.10
CA GLU A 65 13.21 -23.77 7.25
C GLU A 65 14.40 -24.63 7.76
N PHE A 66 15.07 -24.14 8.79
CA PHE A 66 16.18 -24.82 9.46
C PHE A 66 15.72 -25.36 10.83
N LEU A 67 16.37 -26.42 11.31
CA LEU A 67 16.05 -27.03 12.61
C LEU A 67 16.25 -26.05 13.77
N ASP A 68 17.32 -25.24 13.71
CA ASP A 68 17.68 -24.24 14.71
C ASP A 68 18.45 -23.08 14.08
N LEU A 69 18.72 -22.05 14.88
CA LEU A 69 19.47 -20.87 14.45
C LEU A 69 20.93 -21.21 14.07
N LYS A 70 21.56 -22.15 14.76
CA LYS A 70 22.94 -22.56 14.49
C LYS A 70 23.07 -23.17 13.09
N ASN A 71 22.11 -24.01 12.68
CA ASN A 71 22.08 -24.57 11.33
C ASN A 71 21.83 -23.48 10.28
N PHE A 72 20.94 -22.52 10.57
CA PHE A 72 20.68 -21.37 9.70
C PHE A 72 21.92 -20.50 9.50
N THR A 73 22.58 -20.10 10.60
CA THR A 73 23.81 -19.27 10.53
C THR A 73 24.95 -20.01 9.87
N SER A 74 25.19 -21.28 10.24
CA SER A 74 26.22 -22.11 9.62
C SER A 74 26.02 -22.30 8.10
N PHE A 75 24.79 -22.40 7.64
CA PHE A 75 24.52 -22.45 6.20
C PHE A 75 24.84 -21.11 5.52
N GLY A 76 24.40 -20.00 6.10
CA GLY A 76 24.66 -18.65 5.58
C GLY A 76 26.16 -18.33 5.56
N ASP A 77 26.89 -18.63 6.63
CA ASP A 77 28.32 -18.43 6.69
C ASP A 77 29.04 -19.19 5.57
N ARG A 78 28.72 -20.48 5.40
CA ARG A 78 29.31 -21.30 4.30
C ARG A 78 28.96 -20.75 2.92
N PHE A 79 27.76 -20.19 2.74
CA PHE A 79 27.36 -19.57 1.48
C PHE A 79 28.16 -18.30 1.22
N PHE A 80 28.18 -17.38 2.17
CA PHE A 80 28.84 -16.08 2.00
C PHE A 80 30.37 -16.18 2.00
N ASP A 81 30.96 -17.17 2.65
CA ASP A 81 32.42 -17.44 2.62
C ASP A 81 32.83 -18.16 1.33
N SER A 82 31.90 -18.74 0.59
CA SER A 82 32.25 -19.51 -0.62
C SER A 82 32.77 -18.60 -1.73
N THR A 83 33.94 -18.89 -2.23
CA THR A 83 34.53 -18.23 -3.41
C THR A 83 33.82 -18.54 -4.72
N ARG A 84 32.94 -19.53 -4.72
CA ARG A 84 32.13 -19.94 -5.88
C ARG A 84 30.88 -19.08 -6.09
N VAL A 85 30.45 -18.31 -5.08
CA VAL A 85 29.35 -17.38 -5.18
C VAL A 85 29.83 -16.11 -5.87
N SER A 86 29.60 -15.99 -7.17
CA SER A 86 30.17 -14.89 -7.97
C SER A 86 29.10 -13.86 -8.43
N CYS A 87 27.84 -14.25 -8.53
CA CYS A 87 26.83 -13.47 -9.25
C CYS A 87 25.58 -13.16 -8.41
N ILE A 88 25.69 -13.00 -7.09
CA ILE A 88 24.54 -12.68 -6.26
C ILE A 88 24.08 -11.25 -6.51
N GLN A 89 22.84 -11.09 -6.94
CA GLN A 89 22.20 -9.79 -7.17
C GLN A 89 21.14 -9.47 -6.11
N GLU A 90 20.48 -10.50 -5.60
CA GLU A 90 19.37 -10.36 -4.64
C GLU A 90 19.60 -11.24 -3.40
N VAL A 91 19.40 -10.63 -2.24
CA VAL A 91 19.40 -11.33 -0.94
C VAL A 91 18.08 -11.09 -0.24
N LYS A 92 17.38 -12.20 0.11
CA LYS A 92 16.13 -12.20 0.89
C LYS A 92 16.36 -12.98 2.18
N LEU A 93 16.31 -12.29 3.31
CA LEU A 93 16.44 -12.90 4.63
C LEU A 93 15.16 -12.75 5.42
N THR A 94 14.62 -13.88 5.93
CA THR A 94 13.44 -13.88 6.80
C THR A 94 13.80 -14.59 8.10
N ILE A 95 13.79 -13.85 9.20
CA ILE A 95 14.21 -14.30 10.52
C ILE A 95 12.99 -14.41 11.42
N HIS A 96 12.69 -15.63 11.93
CA HIS A 96 11.47 -15.91 12.70
C HIS A 96 11.73 -16.24 14.18
N LYS A 97 12.95 -16.13 14.70
CA LYS A 97 13.29 -16.67 16.02
C LYS A 97 13.52 -15.62 17.09
N LYS A 98 13.10 -15.99 18.30
CA LYS A 98 13.26 -15.24 19.56
C LYS A 98 14.71 -15.15 20.06
N ASP A 99 15.60 -16.00 19.57
CA ASP A 99 16.94 -16.22 20.16
C ASP A 99 18.08 -15.55 19.42
N VAL A 100 17.78 -14.57 18.54
CA VAL A 100 18.84 -13.83 17.84
C VAL A 100 19.25 -12.67 18.74
N SER A 101 20.04 -12.98 19.77
CA SER A 101 20.48 -11.98 20.74
C SER A 101 21.37 -10.89 20.14
N ASP A 102 22.14 -11.14 19.11
CA ASP A 102 23.17 -10.19 18.70
C ASP A 102 23.28 -9.91 17.18
N GLY A 103 22.58 -10.60 16.29
CA GLY A 103 22.59 -10.32 14.84
C GLY A 103 23.98 -10.20 14.18
N TYR A 104 25.06 -10.60 14.87
CA TYR A 104 26.45 -10.43 14.42
C TYR A 104 26.72 -11.09 13.06
N PHE A 105 26.04 -12.20 12.76
CA PHE A 105 26.16 -12.89 11.47
C PHE A 105 25.64 -12.02 10.31
N LEU A 106 24.68 -11.13 10.54
CA LEU A 106 24.17 -10.21 9.51
C LEU A 106 25.26 -9.26 9.03
N THR A 107 26.16 -8.84 9.93
CA THR A 107 27.26 -7.95 9.55
C THR A 107 28.18 -8.60 8.54
N SER A 108 28.61 -9.85 8.80
CA SER A 108 29.49 -10.59 7.89
C SER A 108 28.83 -10.89 6.55
N TRP A 109 27.53 -11.28 6.57
CA TRP A 109 26.78 -11.61 5.36
C TRP A 109 26.55 -10.39 4.49
N PHE A 110 26.18 -9.25 5.09
CA PHE A 110 25.98 -8.01 4.33
C PHE A 110 27.29 -7.42 3.82
N ASP A 111 28.38 -7.52 4.58
CA ASP A 111 29.72 -7.16 4.09
C ASP A 111 30.10 -7.97 2.85
N ALA A 112 29.85 -9.27 2.90
CA ALA A 112 30.10 -10.15 1.76
C ALA A 112 29.15 -9.85 0.57
N ALA A 113 27.89 -9.53 0.83
CA ALA A 113 26.91 -9.19 -0.19
C ALA A 113 27.23 -7.84 -0.86
N VAL A 114 27.56 -6.81 -0.08
CA VAL A 114 27.99 -5.49 -0.60
C VAL A 114 29.25 -5.59 -1.45
N LYS A 115 30.26 -6.36 -1.00
CA LYS A 115 31.46 -6.65 -1.80
C LYS A 115 31.14 -7.30 -3.15
N ARG A 116 30.04 -8.07 -3.23
CA ARG A 116 29.55 -8.69 -4.47
C ARG A 116 28.61 -7.82 -5.28
N LYS A 117 28.44 -6.53 -4.88
CA LYS A 117 27.66 -5.51 -5.59
C LYS A 117 26.20 -5.90 -5.74
N ILE A 118 25.53 -6.32 -4.66
CA ILE A 118 24.09 -6.64 -4.67
C ILE A 118 23.27 -5.44 -5.13
N GLN A 119 22.15 -5.76 -5.77
CA GLN A 119 21.17 -4.76 -6.25
C GLN A 119 19.89 -4.76 -5.43
N HIS A 120 19.51 -5.90 -4.86
CA HIS A 120 18.26 -6.05 -4.11
C HIS A 120 18.54 -6.67 -2.74
N LEU A 121 18.12 -5.96 -1.69
CA LEU A 121 18.23 -6.45 -0.31
C LEU A 121 16.86 -6.40 0.38
N HIS A 122 16.37 -7.57 0.79
CA HIS A 122 15.14 -7.71 1.54
C HIS A 122 15.45 -8.41 2.87
N VAL A 123 15.16 -7.73 3.99
CA VAL A 123 15.38 -8.28 5.33
C VAL A 123 14.10 -8.12 6.14
N GLY A 124 13.55 -9.23 6.63
CA GLY A 124 12.41 -9.24 7.52
C GLY A 124 12.69 -10.00 8.80
N SER A 125 12.40 -9.39 9.95
CA SER A 125 12.42 -10.02 11.25
C SER A 125 10.98 -10.18 11.76
N TYR A 126 10.57 -11.42 12.05
CA TYR A 126 9.21 -11.74 12.50
C TYR A 126 9.27 -12.31 13.92
N SER A 127 9.31 -11.45 14.92
CA SER A 127 9.27 -11.84 16.34
C SER A 127 8.00 -11.32 16.98
N TYR A 128 7.13 -12.24 17.44
CA TYR A 128 5.85 -11.87 18.09
C TYR A 128 5.98 -11.52 19.58
N ALA A 129 7.10 -11.85 20.22
CA ALA A 129 7.19 -11.80 21.68
C ALA A 129 8.25 -10.83 22.23
N ASP A 130 9.17 -10.39 21.43
CA ASP A 130 10.26 -9.51 21.87
C ASP A 130 10.50 -8.43 20.79
N ARG A 131 10.34 -7.15 21.16
CA ARG A 131 10.59 -5.99 20.28
C ARG A 131 12.09 -5.76 20.01
N ARG A 132 12.95 -6.73 20.33
CA ARG A 132 14.35 -6.66 19.96
C ARG A 132 14.52 -7.00 18.50
N PHE A 133 14.66 -5.96 17.71
CA PHE A 133 14.88 -6.07 16.28
C PHE A 133 16.36 -6.31 15.97
N ASN A 134 16.65 -7.09 14.93
CA ASN A 134 18.01 -7.25 14.46
C ASN A 134 18.57 -5.92 13.97
N LYS A 135 19.76 -5.56 14.44
CA LYS A 135 20.41 -4.31 14.05
C LYS A 135 21.02 -4.43 12.65
N MET A 136 20.67 -3.50 11.78
CA MET A 136 21.23 -3.44 10.43
C MET A 136 22.63 -2.85 10.43
N PRO A 137 23.62 -3.50 9.78
CA PRO A 137 24.96 -2.96 9.68
C PRO A 137 25.02 -1.67 8.87
N GLN A 138 25.86 -0.72 9.26
CA GLN A 138 26.05 0.57 8.57
C GLN A 138 26.50 0.41 7.11
N ARG A 139 27.19 -0.67 6.75
CA ARG A 139 27.64 -0.89 5.37
C ARG A 139 26.53 -0.99 4.33
N VAL A 140 25.30 -1.31 4.75
CA VAL A 140 24.14 -1.31 3.85
C VAL A 140 23.85 0.11 3.34
N TYR A 141 24.17 1.14 4.13
CA TYR A 141 23.99 2.54 3.75
C TYR A 141 25.00 3.06 2.72
N ASN A 142 26.04 2.30 2.44
CA ASN A 142 27.12 2.66 1.53
C ASN A 142 27.22 1.70 0.33
N CYS A 143 26.13 1.02 0.01
CA CYS A 143 26.06 0.11 -1.12
C CYS A 143 25.65 0.87 -2.40
N GLU A 144 26.63 1.30 -3.17
CA GLU A 144 26.42 2.11 -4.39
C GLU A 144 25.59 1.42 -5.47
N THR A 145 25.56 0.08 -5.48
CA THR A 145 24.86 -0.72 -6.48
C THR A 145 23.43 -1.08 -6.08
N LEU A 146 23.01 -0.73 -4.84
CA LEU A 146 21.70 -1.09 -4.33
C LEU A 146 20.59 -0.33 -5.03
N VAL A 147 19.67 -1.06 -5.67
CA VAL A 147 18.50 -0.52 -6.39
C VAL A 147 17.23 -0.63 -5.56
N CYS A 148 17.11 -1.70 -4.78
CA CYS A 148 15.93 -1.96 -3.96
C CYS A 148 16.35 -2.37 -2.54
N LEU A 149 15.83 -1.64 -1.54
CA LEU A 149 15.99 -1.93 -0.12
C LEU A 149 14.61 -2.13 0.51
N LYS A 150 14.36 -3.32 1.09
CA LYS A 150 13.13 -3.60 1.85
C LYS A 150 13.48 -4.13 3.21
N LEU A 151 13.06 -3.42 4.23
CA LEU A 151 13.31 -3.75 5.62
C LEU A 151 11.99 -3.86 6.38
N PHE A 152 11.85 -4.92 7.17
CA PHE A 152 10.68 -5.18 8.00
C PHE A 152 11.10 -5.58 9.41
N GLN A 153 10.62 -4.84 10.42
CA GLN A 153 10.90 -5.08 11.84
C GLN A 153 12.40 -5.23 12.14
N VAL A 154 13.20 -4.25 11.77
CA VAL A 154 14.63 -4.17 12.08
C VAL A 154 14.96 -2.83 12.74
N THR A 155 16.04 -2.82 13.55
CA THR A 155 16.63 -1.60 14.10
C THR A 155 17.70 -1.08 13.14
N LEU A 156 17.66 0.20 12.80
CA LEU A 156 18.71 0.84 12.04
C LEU A 156 19.86 1.30 12.95
N SER A 157 21.09 1.26 12.44
CA SER A 157 22.23 1.94 13.06
C SER A 157 22.15 3.43 12.77
N ASP A 158 22.79 4.25 13.57
CA ASP A 158 22.95 5.68 13.28
C ASP A 158 23.64 5.86 11.93
N ALA A 159 23.11 6.75 11.11
CA ALA A 159 23.55 6.96 9.74
C ALA A 159 24.43 8.20 9.63
N GLU A 160 25.64 8.12 10.21
CA GLU A 160 26.63 9.20 10.09
C GLU A 160 27.05 9.44 8.64
N PHE A 161 27.11 8.38 7.86
CA PHE A 161 27.47 8.44 6.45
C PHE A 161 26.59 7.53 5.60
N VAL A 162 25.88 8.11 4.62
CA VAL A 162 25.00 7.39 3.70
C VAL A 162 25.34 7.73 2.26
N SER A 163 25.46 6.72 1.40
CA SER A 163 25.63 6.86 -0.04
C SER A 163 24.88 5.76 -0.78
N LEU A 164 23.69 6.08 -1.29
CA LEU A 164 22.81 5.14 -2.01
C LEU A 164 22.44 5.70 -3.39
N PRO A 165 23.43 5.96 -4.27
CA PRO A 165 23.24 6.69 -5.53
C PRO A 165 22.36 5.96 -6.54
N SER A 166 22.20 4.65 -6.44
CA SER A 166 21.41 3.82 -7.37
C SER A 166 20.04 3.41 -6.82
N LEU A 167 19.72 3.79 -5.57
CA LEU A 167 18.52 3.31 -4.89
C LEU A 167 17.24 3.93 -5.46
N LYS A 168 16.39 3.10 -6.06
CA LYS A 168 15.11 3.50 -6.65
C LYS A 168 13.92 3.17 -5.78
N THR A 169 14.00 2.09 -4.99
CA THR A 169 12.90 1.62 -4.16
C THR A 169 13.37 1.41 -2.73
N MET A 170 12.69 2.06 -1.79
CA MET A 170 12.95 1.92 -0.35
C MET A 170 11.63 1.61 0.36
N HIS A 171 11.54 0.45 1.03
CA HIS A 171 10.43 0.08 1.90
C HIS A 171 10.94 -0.10 3.33
N LEU A 172 10.41 0.67 4.25
CA LEU A 172 10.77 0.68 5.66
C LEU A 172 9.50 0.42 6.47
N GLU A 173 9.33 -0.81 6.95
CA GLU A 173 8.11 -1.24 7.62
C GLU A 173 8.41 -1.65 9.07
N TYR A 174 7.80 -0.96 10.05
CA TYR A 174 8.01 -1.17 11.48
C TYR A 174 9.49 -1.07 11.88
N ILE A 175 10.17 -0.06 11.39
CA ILE A 175 11.60 0.17 11.61
C ILE A 175 11.79 0.96 12.89
N GLU A 176 12.73 0.53 13.73
CA GLU A 176 13.24 1.32 14.84
C GLU A 176 14.39 2.22 14.37
N PHE A 177 14.13 3.53 14.30
CA PHE A 177 15.12 4.54 13.96
C PHE A 177 15.84 5.03 15.23
N PRO A 178 17.17 5.15 15.24
CA PRO A 178 17.89 5.69 16.38
C PRO A 178 17.53 7.16 16.66
N ASN A 179 17.27 7.93 15.61
CA ASN A 179 16.86 9.34 15.67
C ASN A 179 16.11 9.74 14.38
N GLU A 180 15.53 10.94 14.37
CA GLU A 180 14.83 11.51 13.19
C GLU A 180 15.78 11.73 12.01
N ALA A 181 17.02 12.18 12.30
CA ALA A 181 17.99 12.50 11.26
C ALA A 181 18.39 11.29 10.43
N THR A 182 18.40 10.07 10.99
CA THR A 182 18.71 8.84 10.25
C THR A 182 17.75 8.62 9.09
N PHE A 183 16.45 8.82 9.32
CA PHE A 183 15.45 8.69 8.25
C PHE A 183 15.63 9.77 7.18
N GLU A 184 15.78 11.04 7.60
CA GLU A 184 15.99 12.15 6.67
C GLU A 184 17.23 11.93 5.80
N THR A 185 18.35 11.53 6.42
CA THR A 185 19.61 11.27 5.72
C THR A 185 19.47 10.15 4.69
N LEU A 186 18.78 9.05 5.03
CA LEU A 186 18.52 7.95 4.07
C LEU A 186 17.76 8.44 2.83
N VAL A 187 16.75 9.28 3.00
CA VAL A 187 15.97 9.84 1.88
C VAL A 187 16.79 10.83 1.08
N LEU A 188 17.49 11.77 1.72
CA LEU A 188 18.30 12.79 1.08
C LEU A 188 19.46 12.21 0.27
N CYS A 189 20.13 11.20 0.82
CA CYS A 189 21.28 10.54 0.19
C CYS A 189 20.89 9.45 -0.83
N SER A 190 19.61 9.40 -1.24
CA SER A 190 19.09 8.54 -2.29
C SER A 190 18.57 9.38 -3.47
N PRO A 191 19.46 9.99 -4.29
CA PRO A 191 19.09 11.02 -5.27
C PRO A 191 18.21 10.53 -6.43
N VAL A 192 18.12 9.22 -6.65
CA VAL A 192 17.30 8.60 -7.71
C VAL A 192 16.11 7.81 -7.14
N LEU A 193 15.75 8.06 -5.88
CA LEU A 193 14.65 7.36 -5.20
C LEU A 193 13.31 7.70 -5.86
N GLU A 194 12.63 6.68 -6.39
CA GLU A 194 11.36 6.82 -7.09
C GLU A 194 10.16 6.34 -6.25
N CYS A 195 10.37 5.31 -5.42
CA CYS A 195 9.32 4.70 -4.61
C CYS A 195 9.75 4.57 -3.15
N LEU A 196 8.98 5.20 -2.25
CA LEU A 196 9.19 5.13 -0.81
C LEU A 196 7.91 4.61 -0.14
N LYS A 197 8.04 3.52 0.63
CA LYS A 197 6.99 3.02 1.52
C LYS A 197 7.49 3.06 2.95
N ILE A 198 6.70 3.66 3.84
CA ILE A 198 6.97 3.73 5.27
C ILE A 198 5.75 3.22 6.01
N VAL A 199 5.94 2.25 6.89
CA VAL A 199 4.93 1.82 7.86
C VAL A 199 5.55 1.99 9.24
N VAL A 200 4.99 2.88 10.03
CA VAL A 200 5.52 3.29 11.33
C VAL A 200 4.79 2.57 12.45
N ALA A 201 5.50 2.19 13.49
CA ALA A 201 4.89 1.66 14.70
C ALA A 201 4.05 2.74 15.40
N SER A 202 2.97 2.33 16.07
CA SER A 202 2.01 3.25 16.70
C SER A 202 2.58 4.08 17.85
N ASP A 203 3.67 3.63 18.45
CA ASP A 203 4.36 4.27 19.58
C ASP A 203 5.57 5.14 19.15
N ASP A 204 5.79 5.34 17.85
CA ASP A 204 6.86 6.21 17.35
C ASP A 204 6.40 7.66 17.28
N GLU A 205 6.99 8.49 18.14
CA GLU A 205 6.67 9.93 18.27
C GLU A 205 7.48 10.84 17.34
N LYS A 206 8.33 10.28 16.46
CA LYS A 206 9.22 11.07 15.59
C LYS A 206 8.49 11.81 14.49
N VAL A 207 9.04 12.95 14.08
CA VAL A 207 8.64 13.66 12.86
C VAL A 207 9.30 13.01 11.64
N PHE A 208 8.50 12.63 10.64
CA PHE A 208 9.00 12.07 9.40
C PHE A 208 9.04 13.15 8.31
N ARG A 209 10.25 13.55 7.90
CA ARG A 209 10.47 14.53 6.84
C ARG A 209 10.93 13.84 5.56
N VAL A 210 10.11 13.90 4.53
CA VAL A 210 10.39 13.36 3.19
C VAL A 210 10.77 14.51 2.28
N HIS A 211 12.06 14.70 2.07
CA HIS A 211 12.57 15.69 1.13
C HIS A 211 13.26 14.98 -0.04
N SER A 212 12.64 14.98 -1.23
CA SER A 212 13.20 14.29 -2.40
C SER A 212 12.72 14.89 -3.71
N ARG A 213 13.68 15.21 -4.59
CA ARG A 213 13.40 15.73 -5.94
C ARG A 213 13.10 14.66 -6.98
N SER A 214 13.35 13.39 -6.66
CA SER A 214 13.17 12.27 -7.60
C SER A 214 11.95 11.41 -7.27
N LEU A 215 11.39 11.53 -6.07
CA LEU A 215 10.32 10.68 -5.57
C LEU A 215 9.03 10.85 -6.37
N LYS A 216 8.52 9.72 -6.89
CA LYS A 216 7.29 9.65 -7.68
C LYS A 216 6.12 9.04 -6.90
N ARG A 217 6.42 8.10 -6.00
CA ARG A 217 5.42 7.34 -5.24
C ARG A 217 5.79 7.30 -3.76
N LEU A 218 4.86 7.76 -2.92
CA LEU A 218 4.98 7.70 -1.46
C LEU A 218 3.77 6.96 -0.88
N THR A 219 4.06 5.97 -0.04
CA THR A 219 3.07 5.35 0.85
C THR A 219 3.53 5.55 2.28
N PHE A 220 2.72 6.21 3.08
CA PHE A 220 2.96 6.45 4.49
C PHE A 220 1.81 5.88 5.31
N GLU A 221 2.12 4.98 6.24
CA GLU A 221 1.15 4.35 7.12
C GLU A 221 1.60 4.50 8.56
N ARG A 222 0.78 5.11 9.41
CA ARG A 222 0.94 5.20 10.85
C ARG A 222 -0.43 5.13 11.51
N VAL A 223 -0.79 3.92 11.94
CA VAL A 223 -2.11 3.63 12.49
C VAL A 223 -1.97 3.05 13.89
N SER A 224 -2.67 3.64 14.84
CA SER A 224 -2.79 3.15 16.20
C SER A 224 -4.23 2.82 16.54
N PRO A 225 -4.49 1.75 17.27
CA PRO A 225 -5.79 1.52 17.91
C PRO A 225 -6.04 2.48 19.09
N PHE A 226 -4.97 3.10 19.61
CA PHE A 226 -5.03 4.05 20.71
C PHE A 226 -4.86 5.49 20.20
N LEU A 227 -5.46 6.43 20.94
CA LEU A 227 -5.45 7.85 20.62
C LEU A 227 -4.20 8.51 21.23
N PHE A 228 -3.04 8.23 20.70
CA PHE A 228 -1.82 8.96 21.06
C PHE A 228 -1.59 10.06 20.05
N ASP A 229 -1.27 11.23 20.56
CA ASP A 229 -0.79 12.34 19.74
C ASP A 229 0.66 12.10 19.35
N SER A 230 0.90 11.75 18.10
CA SER A 230 2.25 11.63 17.56
C SER A 230 2.69 12.92 16.86
N ALA A 231 3.99 13.08 16.67
CA ALA A 231 4.56 14.14 15.84
C ALA A 231 4.02 14.10 14.39
N GLY A 232 4.46 14.99 13.54
CA GLY A 232 3.89 15.15 12.21
C GLY A 232 4.62 14.44 11.08
N VAL A 233 4.08 14.62 9.87
CA VAL A 233 4.72 14.24 8.61
C VAL A 233 4.87 15.47 7.73
N ILE A 234 6.06 15.69 7.16
CA ILE A 234 6.34 16.79 6.25
C ILE A 234 6.82 16.21 4.93
N ILE A 235 6.14 16.56 3.83
CA ILE A 235 6.42 16.05 2.49
C ILE A 235 6.78 17.21 1.58
N ASP A 236 8.02 17.19 1.08
CA ASP A 236 8.52 18.10 0.04
C ASP A 236 9.08 17.24 -1.10
N ALA A 237 8.21 16.87 -2.03
CA ALA A 237 8.50 16.00 -3.16
C ALA A 237 7.75 16.49 -4.42
N PRO A 238 8.29 17.48 -5.13
CA PRO A 238 7.57 18.18 -6.20
C PRO A 238 7.22 17.29 -7.42
N ARG A 239 7.86 16.13 -7.58
CA ARG A 239 7.57 15.14 -8.65
C ARG A 239 6.66 14.00 -8.20
N LEU A 240 6.02 14.15 -7.03
CA LEU A 240 5.17 13.11 -6.47
C LEU A 240 3.87 13.00 -7.27
N CYS A 241 3.70 11.89 -7.98
CA CYS A 241 2.50 11.58 -8.77
C CYS A 241 1.56 10.59 -8.11
N PHE A 242 2.00 9.90 -7.05
CA PHE A 242 1.16 9.02 -6.23
C PHE A 242 1.47 9.21 -4.75
N LEU A 243 0.44 9.53 -3.96
CA LEU A 243 0.54 9.66 -2.51
C LEU A 243 -0.56 8.86 -1.83
N SER A 244 -0.17 7.90 -0.99
CA SER A 244 -1.07 7.20 -0.08
C SER A 244 -0.69 7.53 1.35
N ILE A 245 -1.61 8.14 2.09
CA ILE A 245 -1.46 8.44 3.52
C ILE A 245 -2.55 7.72 4.28
N ASN A 246 -2.16 6.88 5.24
CA ASN A 246 -3.04 6.28 6.22
C ASN A 246 -2.47 6.59 7.62
N ASP A 247 -2.96 7.67 8.23
CA ASP A 247 -2.38 8.23 9.46
C ASP A 247 -3.47 8.78 10.38
N ASN A 248 -3.75 8.08 11.47
CA ASN A 248 -4.80 8.51 12.40
C ASN A 248 -4.29 9.23 13.64
N ILE A 249 -2.97 9.30 13.85
CA ILE A 249 -2.38 9.82 15.09
C ILE A 249 -1.48 11.05 14.93
N SER A 250 -1.02 11.39 13.73
CA SER A 250 -0.17 12.57 13.53
C SER A 250 -0.90 13.88 13.88
N LYS A 251 -0.21 14.75 14.61
CA LYS A 251 -0.66 16.12 14.91
C LYS A 251 -0.66 17.03 13.69
N SER A 252 0.15 16.72 12.70
CA SER A 252 0.21 17.50 11.46
C SER A 252 0.66 16.67 10.27
N VAL A 253 0.05 16.94 9.12
CA VAL A 253 0.48 16.43 7.83
C VAL A 253 0.64 17.63 6.90
N ILE A 254 1.87 17.95 6.54
CA ILE A 254 2.21 19.11 5.71
C ILE A 254 2.74 18.63 4.37
N ILE A 255 2.12 19.10 3.28
CA ILE A 255 2.54 18.83 1.92
C ILE A 255 2.84 20.16 1.25
N HIS A 256 4.10 20.37 0.83
CA HIS A 256 4.51 21.65 0.26
C HIS A 256 4.04 21.80 -1.19
N LYS A 257 4.27 20.80 -2.03
CA LYS A 257 3.90 20.84 -3.45
C LYS A 257 3.75 19.44 -4.00
N LEU A 258 2.70 19.23 -4.80
CA LEU A 258 2.46 18.01 -5.57
C LEU A 258 2.45 18.31 -7.07
N GLU A 259 2.69 17.27 -7.86
CA GLU A 259 2.50 17.35 -9.30
C GLU A 259 1.01 17.47 -9.64
N SER A 260 0.68 18.25 -10.69
CA SER A 260 -0.71 18.52 -11.12
C SER A 260 -1.50 17.26 -11.53
N ASN A 261 -0.82 16.14 -11.78
CA ASN A 261 -1.43 14.86 -12.12
C ASN A 261 -1.45 13.86 -10.96
N ALA A 262 -1.19 14.31 -9.73
CA ALA A 262 -1.07 13.42 -8.59
C ALA A 262 -2.38 12.66 -8.29
N VAL A 263 -2.21 11.40 -7.94
CA VAL A 263 -3.26 10.50 -7.46
C VAL A 263 -3.10 10.34 -5.95
N LEU A 264 -4.15 10.62 -5.20
CA LEU A 264 -4.13 10.64 -3.75
C LEU A 264 -5.04 9.56 -3.16
N GLN A 265 -4.56 8.91 -2.10
CA GLN A 265 -5.37 8.05 -1.23
C GLN A 265 -5.19 8.55 0.20
N ILE A 266 -6.23 9.15 0.78
CA ILE A 266 -6.14 9.88 2.04
C ILE A 266 -7.02 9.24 3.11
N SER A 267 -6.38 8.81 4.19
CA SER A 267 -7.01 8.30 5.39
C SER A 267 -6.34 8.94 6.61
N LEU A 268 -6.88 10.08 7.08
CA LEU A 268 -6.37 10.82 8.24
C LEU A 268 -7.06 10.41 9.55
N LEU A 269 -8.07 9.58 9.45
CA LEU A 269 -8.78 9.01 10.57
C LEU A 269 -9.27 7.63 10.13
N GLY A 270 -8.43 6.62 10.30
CA GLY A 270 -8.74 5.23 9.97
C GLY A 270 -9.87 4.67 10.84
N ILE A 271 -10.30 3.45 10.55
CA ILE A 271 -11.23 2.72 11.40
C ILE A 271 -10.48 2.38 12.69
N VAL A 272 -10.65 3.22 13.71
CA VAL A 272 -10.28 2.85 15.07
C VAL A 272 -11.23 1.72 15.45
N ARG A 273 -10.74 0.49 15.63
CA ARG A 273 -11.53 -0.62 16.15
C ARG A 273 -11.80 -0.34 17.64
N LEU A 274 -12.83 0.46 17.89
CA LEU A 274 -13.34 0.71 19.26
C LEU A 274 -14.55 -0.20 19.51
N GLU A 275 -14.43 -1.49 19.16
CA GLU A 275 -15.48 -2.50 19.37
C GLU A 275 -15.83 -2.70 20.85
N GLU A 276 -15.01 -2.15 21.77
CA GLU A 276 -15.13 -2.30 23.21
C GLU A 276 -15.70 -1.08 23.94
N PHE A 277 -16.04 0.04 23.26
CA PHE A 277 -16.50 1.26 23.91
C PHE A 277 -17.97 1.57 23.60
N ASP A 278 -18.68 2.14 24.59
CA ASP A 278 -20.06 2.62 24.47
C ASP A 278 -20.17 3.72 23.38
N ASP A 279 -21.31 3.75 22.67
CA ASP A 279 -21.53 4.64 21.53
C ASP A 279 -21.41 6.13 21.90
N GLU A 280 -21.82 6.53 23.10
CA GLU A 280 -21.78 7.92 23.58
C GLU A 280 -20.33 8.38 23.85
N PHE A 281 -19.53 7.52 24.47
CA PHE A 281 -18.11 7.75 24.71
C PHE A 281 -17.30 7.80 23.40
N PHE A 282 -17.73 7.02 22.40
CA PHE A 282 -17.10 7.01 21.07
C PHE A 282 -17.30 8.33 20.33
N ASP A 283 -18.52 8.87 20.32
CA ASP A 283 -18.79 10.13 19.62
C ASP A 283 -18.04 11.31 20.26
N ASP A 284 -17.92 11.35 21.57
CA ASP A 284 -17.15 12.39 22.28
C ASP A 284 -15.65 12.34 22.00
N ILE A 285 -15.04 11.16 22.07
CA ILE A 285 -13.62 10.98 21.72
C ILE A 285 -13.39 11.32 20.25
N TYR A 286 -14.29 10.90 19.37
CA TYR A 286 -14.20 11.16 17.95
C TYR A 286 -14.23 12.66 17.64
N GLU A 287 -15.09 13.44 18.31
CA GLU A 287 -15.14 14.91 18.19
C GLU A 287 -13.83 15.57 18.67
N VAL A 288 -13.23 15.10 19.75
CA VAL A 288 -11.93 15.58 20.23
C VAL A 288 -10.83 15.34 19.19
N ILE A 289 -10.78 14.13 18.58
CA ILE A 289 -9.80 13.83 17.54
C ILE A 289 -10.01 14.68 16.31
N VAL A 290 -11.25 14.82 15.85
CA VAL A 290 -11.57 15.67 14.70
C VAL A 290 -11.13 17.09 14.96
N SER A 291 -11.43 17.63 16.14
CA SER A 291 -11.06 19.00 16.53
C SER A 291 -9.54 19.18 16.57
N SER A 292 -8.78 18.20 17.06
CA SER A 292 -7.31 18.28 17.08
C SER A 292 -6.71 18.34 15.67
N LYS A 293 -7.33 17.68 14.69
CA LYS A 293 -6.86 17.64 13.31
C LYS A 293 -7.22 18.86 12.47
N ILE A 294 -8.19 19.66 12.88
CA ILE A 294 -8.59 20.87 12.16
C ILE A 294 -7.44 21.87 12.07
N SER A 295 -6.56 21.92 13.06
CA SER A 295 -5.45 22.88 13.12
C SER A 295 -4.48 22.82 11.91
N PHE A 296 -4.32 21.64 11.29
CA PHE A 296 -3.42 21.48 10.15
C PHE A 296 -4.15 21.29 8.81
N ILE A 297 -5.45 20.98 8.83
CA ILE A 297 -6.20 20.58 7.63
C ILE A 297 -6.19 21.67 6.54
N HIS A 298 -6.16 22.94 6.92
CA HIS A 298 -6.06 24.06 5.97
C HIS A 298 -4.81 23.95 5.08
N LYS A 299 -3.63 23.84 5.70
CA LYS A 299 -2.35 23.70 4.99
C LYS A 299 -2.31 22.41 4.17
N PHE A 300 -2.85 21.33 4.71
CA PHE A 300 -2.95 20.05 4.02
C PHE A 300 -3.79 20.15 2.73
N LEU A 301 -5.00 20.71 2.82
CA LEU A 301 -5.91 20.87 1.67
C LEU A 301 -5.31 21.75 0.58
N HIS A 302 -4.63 22.83 0.93
CA HIS A 302 -3.92 23.67 -0.02
C HIS A 302 -2.76 22.92 -0.70
N GLY A 303 -2.01 22.12 0.05
CA GLY A 303 -0.92 21.30 -0.49
C GLY A 303 -1.38 20.26 -1.52
N ILE A 304 -2.62 19.77 -1.42
CA ILE A 304 -3.18 18.75 -2.32
C ILE A 304 -4.13 19.31 -3.38
N SER A 305 -4.38 20.63 -3.43
CA SER A 305 -5.41 21.24 -4.29
C SER A 305 -5.20 21.03 -5.80
N MET A 306 -3.95 20.78 -6.23
CA MET A 306 -3.59 20.54 -7.63
C MET A 306 -3.74 19.07 -8.06
N ALA A 307 -4.16 18.18 -7.17
CA ALA A 307 -4.30 16.75 -7.49
C ALA A 307 -5.39 16.49 -8.53
N ARG A 308 -5.15 15.46 -9.37
CA ARG A 308 -6.10 15.04 -10.41
C ARG A 308 -7.12 14.01 -9.91
N SER A 309 -6.70 13.17 -9.00
CA SER A 309 -7.54 12.07 -8.48
C SER A 309 -7.37 11.96 -6.97
N MET A 310 -8.48 11.78 -6.26
CA MET A 310 -8.46 11.64 -4.81
C MET A 310 -9.44 10.56 -4.34
N LYS A 311 -8.94 9.70 -3.44
CA LYS A 311 -9.75 8.77 -2.67
C LYS A 311 -9.71 9.18 -1.21
N ILE A 312 -10.89 9.34 -0.60
CA ILE A 312 -11.06 9.82 0.77
C ILE A 312 -11.82 8.78 1.58
N CYS A 313 -11.26 8.36 2.70
CA CYS A 313 -11.99 7.55 3.66
C CYS A 313 -13.00 8.39 4.45
N ARG A 314 -13.99 7.73 5.04
CA ARG A 314 -15.05 8.35 5.84
C ARG A 314 -14.52 9.26 6.95
N GLY A 315 -13.52 8.80 7.72
CA GLY A 315 -12.98 9.60 8.81
C GLY A 315 -12.38 10.91 8.34
N THR A 316 -11.65 10.90 7.24
CA THR A 316 -11.11 12.12 6.62
C THR A 316 -12.23 13.03 6.12
N LEU A 317 -13.28 12.46 5.52
CA LEU A 317 -14.44 13.23 5.08
C LEU A 317 -15.10 13.97 6.25
N LYS A 318 -15.22 13.35 7.42
CA LYS A 318 -15.77 13.98 8.62
C LYS A 318 -14.91 15.16 9.11
N ILE A 319 -13.57 15.03 9.09
CA ILE A 319 -12.67 16.15 9.39
C ILE A 319 -12.92 17.31 8.41
N MET A 320 -13.01 17.00 7.12
CA MET A 320 -13.30 18.00 6.09
C MET A 320 -14.67 18.67 6.31
N CYS A 321 -15.70 17.91 6.66
CA CYS A 321 -17.03 18.44 6.97
C CYS A 321 -16.99 19.42 8.17
N HIS A 322 -16.22 19.15 9.21
CA HIS A 322 -16.02 20.07 10.32
C HIS A 322 -15.25 21.31 9.89
N TYR A 323 -14.19 21.16 9.11
CA TYR A 323 -13.41 22.26 8.58
C TYR A 323 -14.28 23.23 7.74
N SER A 324 -15.18 22.72 6.91
CA SER A 324 -16.05 23.54 6.04
C SER A 324 -17.01 24.47 6.79
N LYS A 325 -17.25 24.20 8.09
CA LYS A 325 -18.02 25.10 8.96
C LYS A 325 -17.21 26.33 9.43
N LEU A 326 -15.89 26.25 9.36
CA LEU A 326 -14.96 27.27 9.81
C LEU A 326 -14.40 28.10 8.66
N GLU A 327 -14.01 27.43 7.58
CA GLU A 327 -13.38 28.06 6.42
C GLU A 327 -13.84 27.38 5.11
N PRO A 328 -13.88 28.13 4.00
CA PRO A 328 -14.20 27.58 2.70
C PRO A 328 -13.08 26.64 2.20
N PHE A 329 -13.45 25.60 1.46
CA PHE A 329 -12.48 24.74 0.81
C PHE A 329 -11.70 25.47 -0.29
N PRO A 330 -10.42 25.09 -0.52
CA PRO A 330 -9.74 25.50 -1.72
C PRO A 330 -10.41 24.88 -2.95
N GLN A 331 -10.28 25.53 -4.10
CA GLN A 331 -10.77 24.99 -5.36
C GLN A 331 -9.83 23.91 -5.90
N PHE A 332 -10.34 22.73 -6.14
CA PHE A 332 -9.64 21.58 -6.73
C PHE A 332 -9.85 21.56 -8.26
N SER A 333 -9.37 22.61 -8.94
CA SER A 333 -9.64 22.79 -10.36
C SER A 333 -9.07 21.71 -11.28
N SER A 334 -8.04 20.99 -10.85
CA SER A 334 -7.45 19.88 -11.60
C SER A 334 -8.14 18.54 -11.35
N MET A 335 -9.03 18.46 -10.34
CA MET A 335 -9.64 17.20 -9.92
C MET A 335 -10.65 16.71 -10.96
N SER A 336 -10.40 15.49 -11.46
CA SER A 336 -11.30 14.84 -12.42
C SER A 336 -11.91 13.52 -11.90
N TYR A 337 -11.32 12.93 -10.87
CA TYR A 337 -11.77 11.69 -10.25
C TYR A 337 -11.82 11.83 -8.73
N LEU A 338 -12.98 11.53 -8.14
CA LEU A 338 -13.18 11.58 -6.69
C LEU A 338 -13.89 10.30 -6.21
N ASP A 339 -13.26 9.59 -5.26
CA ASP A 339 -13.79 8.39 -4.60
C ASP A 339 -13.98 8.70 -3.10
N ILE A 340 -15.20 8.64 -2.61
CA ILE A 340 -15.55 9.00 -1.24
C ILE A 340 -16.28 7.86 -0.56
N THR A 341 -15.85 7.53 0.65
CA THR A 341 -16.58 6.65 1.56
C THR A 341 -17.39 7.50 2.54
N LEU A 342 -18.72 7.29 2.62
CA LEU A 342 -19.60 8.10 3.44
C LEU A 342 -20.79 7.30 4.00
N TYR A 343 -21.46 7.89 5.02
CA TYR A 343 -22.76 7.41 5.50
C TYR A 343 -23.92 8.14 4.84
N PRO A 344 -25.13 7.57 4.87
CA PRO A 344 -26.33 8.26 4.40
C PRO A 344 -26.57 9.66 5.02
N ARG A 345 -26.27 9.84 6.28
CA ARG A 345 -26.37 11.13 6.99
C ARG A 345 -25.45 12.23 6.45
N ASP A 346 -24.37 11.85 5.76
CA ASP A 346 -23.40 12.79 5.18
C ASP A 346 -23.89 13.37 3.84
N PHE A 347 -24.97 12.84 3.24
CA PHE A 347 -25.49 13.28 1.95
C PHE A 347 -25.88 14.76 1.90
N LYS A 348 -26.40 15.30 3.00
CA LYS A 348 -26.76 16.72 3.08
C LYS A 348 -25.58 17.66 2.85
N TRP A 349 -24.38 17.22 3.15
CA TRP A 349 -23.15 18.00 2.97
C TRP A 349 -22.52 17.80 1.57
N LEU A 350 -22.84 16.72 0.88
CA LEU A 350 -22.22 16.36 -0.40
C LEU A 350 -22.32 17.48 -1.48
N PRO A 351 -23.43 18.18 -1.69
CA PRO A 351 -23.51 19.26 -2.68
C PRO A 351 -22.53 20.40 -2.39
N ALA A 352 -22.48 20.90 -1.16
CA ALA A 352 -21.55 21.95 -0.77
C ALA A 352 -20.08 21.52 -0.91
N PHE A 353 -19.76 20.27 -0.64
CA PHE A 353 -18.43 19.72 -0.87
C PHE A 353 -18.08 19.66 -2.37
N LEU A 354 -19.01 19.24 -3.20
CA LEU A 354 -18.80 19.14 -4.64
C LEU A 354 -18.63 20.51 -5.34
N GLU A 355 -19.04 21.62 -4.73
CA GLU A 355 -18.79 22.99 -5.22
C GLU A 355 -17.28 23.30 -5.33
N SER A 356 -16.44 22.59 -4.56
CA SER A 356 -15.00 22.74 -4.61
C SER A 356 -14.34 21.99 -5.78
N PHE A 357 -15.10 21.23 -6.60
CA PHE A 357 -14.60 20.38 -7.67
C PHE A 357 -15.26 20.71 -9.03
N PRO A 358 -15.05 21.90 -9.61
CA PRO A 358 -15.80 22.36 -10.80
C PRO A 358 -15.59 21.47 -12.04
N ASN A 359 -14.42 20.83 -12.16
CA ASN A 359 -14.06 20.01 -13.33
C ASN A 359 -14.15 18.49 -13.08
N LEU A 360 -14.93 18.08 -12.06
CA LEU A 360 -15.07 16.66 -11.71
C LEU A 360 -15.81 15.89 -12.81
N LYS A 361 -15.17 14.82 -13.32
CA LYS A 361 -15.74 13.95 -14.37
C LYS A 361 -16.28 12.63 -13.84
N TYR A 362 -15.63 12.06 -12.84
CA TYR A 362 -15.98 10.78 -12.25
C TYR A 362 -16.15 10.91 -10.74
N LEU A 363 -17.32 10.51 -10.26
CA LEU A 363 -17.64 10.47 -8.83
C LEU A 363 -17.98 9.04 -8.42
N ALA A 364 -17.13 8.44 -7.58
CA ALA A 364 -17.40 7.17 -6.90
C ALA A 364 -17.85 7.43 -5.46
N LEU A 365 -18.96 6.85 -5.07
CA LEU A 365 -19.53 6.96 -3.72
C LEU A 365 -19.65 5.56 -3.13
N VAL A 366 -18.92 5.30 -2.07
CA VAL A 366 -18.99 4.03 -1.32
C VAL A 366 -19.78 4.27 -0.04
N MET A 367 -20.97 3.72 0.02
CA MET A 367 -21.82 3.83 1.21
C MET A 367 -21.47 2.73 2.21
N VAL A 368 -21.43 3.09 3.48
CA VAL A 368 -21.23 2.16 4.60
C VAL A 368 -22.46 2.18 5.49
N CYS A 369 -22.91 1.01 5.94
CA CYS A 369 -23.96 0.90 6.95
C CYS A 369 -23.40 1.20 8.34
N ASP A 370 -24.22 1.82 9.18
CA ASP A 370 -23.99 1.93 10.61
C ASP A 370 -24.69 0.75 11.30
N ASP A 371 -23.99 -0.38 11.40
CA ASP A 371 -24.56 -1.61 11.99
C ASP A 371 -24.83 -1.47 13.51
N ARG A 372 -24.30 -0.42 14.16
CA ARG A 372 -24.35 -0.24 15.62
C ARG A 372 -25.68 0.35 16.11
N LYS A 373 -26.32 1.20 15.29
CA LYS A 373 -27.65 1.73 15.61
C LYS A 373 -28.67 0.83 14.90
N GLY A 374 -29.13 -0.19 15.57
CA GLY A 374 -30.08 -1.21 15.09
C GLY A 374 -31.44 -0.66 14.68
N GLY A 375 -31.44 0.26 13.76
CA GLY A 375 -32.62 0.90 13.21
C GLY A 375 -32.27 2.21 12.52
N PHE A 376 -32.95 2.48 11.46
CA PHE A 376 -32.92 3.73 10.72
C PHE A 376 -33.16 4.90 11.67
N SER A 377 -32.18 5.80 11.84
CA SER A 377 -32.45 7.04 12.54
C SER A 377 -33.50 7.83 11.74
N GLU A 378 -34.46 8.43 12.41
CA GLU A 378 -35.53 9.29 11.82
C GLU A 378 -34.95 10.44 10.98
N ASP A 379 -33.67 10.77 11.11
CA ASP A 379 -32.94 11.79 10.35
C ASP A 379 -32.83 11.52 8.84
N ILE A 380 -33.04 10.28 8.38
CA ILE A 380 -32.90 9.93 6.94
C ILE A 380 -34.00 10.56 6.12
N ASP A 381 -35.21 10.78 6.70
CA ASP A 381 -36.32 11.43 5.99
C ASP A 381 -36.10 12.93 5.75
N GLN A 382 -35.19 13.56 6.50
CA GLN A 382 -34.89 14.99 6.39
C GLN A 382 -33.78 15.32 5.39
N VAL A 383 -33.15 14.31 4.70
CA VAL A 383 -32.11 14.60 3.70
C VAL A 383 -32.72 15.41 2.55
N SER A 384 -32.43 16.69 2.53
CA SER A 384 -32.72 17.61 1.42
C SER A 384 -31.40 18.14 0.85
N PHE A 385 -31.30 18.18 -0.47
CA PHE A 385 -30.14 18.74 -1.18
C PHE A 385 -30.42 20.22 -1.45
N SER A 386 -29.60 21.12 -0.89
CA SER A 386 -29.85 22.57 -0.85
C SER A 386 -29.29 23.32 -2.07
N SER A 387 -28.31 22.76 -2.78
CA SER A 387 -27.66 23.40 -3.92
C SER A 387 -27.36 22.39 -5.03
N VAL A 388 -27.03 22.90 -6.22
CA VAL A 388 -26.60 22.10 -7.37
C VAL A 388 -25.20 22.57 -7.75
N PRO A 389 -24.16 21.77 -7.43
CA PRO A 389 -22.78 22.11 -7.75
C PRO A 389 -22.55 22.26 -9.26
N GLU A 390 -21.63 23.14 -9.65
CA GLU A 390 -21.31 23.41 -11.06
C GLU A 390 -20.90 22.16 -11.83
N CYS A 391 -20.14 21.26 -11.19
CA CYS A 391 -19.70 20.01 -11.85
C CYS A 391 -20.85 19.12 -12.33
N LEU A 392 -22.01 19.11 -11.65
CA LEU A 392 -23.19 18.37 -12.12
C LEU A 392 -23.76 18.94 -13.43
N LEU A 393 -23.63 20.25 -13.61
CA LEU A 393 -24.16 20.94 -14.80
C LEU A 393 -23.19 20.86 -15.99
N SER A 394 -21.86 20.83 -15.74
CA SER A 394 -20.84 21.11 -16.76
C SER A 394 -19.89 19.95 -17.08
N SER A 395 -19.55 19.08 -16.10
CA SER A 395 -18.39 18.20 -16.25
C SER A 395 -18.59 16.75 -15.77
N LEU A 396 -19.58 16.44 -14.93
CA LEU A 396 -19.74 15.12 -14.35
C LEU A 396 -20.35 14.13 -15.36
N GLU A 397 -19.48 13.28 -15.92
CA GLU A 397 -19.85 12.30 -16.96
C GLU A 397 -20.22 10.93 -16.35
N PHE A 398 -19.58 10.53 -15.24
CA PHE A 398 -19.71 9.19 -14.65
C PHE A 398 -19.96 9.26 -13.15
N VAL A 399 -20.95 8.48 -12.68
CA VAL A 399 -21.21 8.26 -11.26
C VAL A 399 -21.27 6.77 -10.99
N GLU A 400 -20.55 6.33 -9.97
CA GLU A 400 -20.61 4.97 -9.44
C GLU A 400 -21.04 5.02 -7.98
N LEU A 401 -22.13 4.34 -7.64
CA LEU A 401 -22.63 4.21 -6.28
C LEU A 401 -22.53 2.74 -5.84
N ILE A 402 -21.72 2.48 -4.82
CA ILE A 402 -21.60 1.18 -4.17
C ILE A 402 -22.38 1.25 -2.87
N ALA A 403 -23.50 0.53 -2.78
CA ALA A 403 -24.42 0.63 -1.66
C ALA A 403 -24.68 -0.73 -1.00
N PRO A 404 -24.58 -0.83 0.33
CA PRO A 404 -25.23 -1.89 1.07
C PRO A 404 -26.75 -1.63 1.03
N VAL A 405 -27.54 -2.66 1.12
CA VAL A 405 -28.97 -2.75 0.85
C VAL A 405 -29.87 -1.85 1.74
N GLN A 406 -29.92 -0.54 1.50
CA GLN A 406 -30.87 0.39 2.17
C GLN A 406 -31.52 1.33 1.15
N TYR A 407 -32.54 0.88 0.49
CA TYR A 407 -33.06 1.35 -0.79
C TYR A 407 -33.59 2.79 -0.89
N ASP A 408 -34.15 3.37 0.17
CA ASP A 408 -34.84 4.65 0.05
C ASP A 408 -33.87 5.84 0.10
N VAL A 409 -32.76 5.70 0.79
CA VAL A 409 -31.74 6.75 0.88
C VAL A 409 -30.92 6.84 -0.40
N GLU A 410 -30.51 5.69 -0.93
CA GLU A 410 -29.83 5.61 -2.22
C GLU A 410 -30.67 6.17 -3.33
N LEU A 411 -32.02 5.90 -3.32
CA LEU A 411 -32.93 6.43 -4.29
C LEU A 411 -33.05 7.97 -4.22
N LYS A 412 -32.98 8.57 -3.03
CA LYS A 412 -32.97 10.03 -2.89
C LYS A 412 -31.75 10.64 -3.55
N LEU A 413 -30.56 10.06 -3.29
CA LEU A 413 -29.30 10.50 -3.90
C LEU A 413 -29.29 10.29 -5.42
N VAL A 414 -29.67 9.10 -5.89
CA VAL A 414 -29.79 8.81 -7.32
C VAL A 414 -30.77 9.75 -8.01
N LYS A 415 -31.93 10.04 -7.39
CA LYS A 415 -32.89 10.99 -7.90
C LYS A 415 -32.33 12.40 -8.01
N TYR A 416 -31.59 12.85 -7.00
CA TYR A 416 -30.88 14.13 -7.02
C TYR A 416 -29.88 14.21 -8.18
N LEU A 417 -28.99 13.20 -8.31
CA LEU A 417 -28.00 13.15 -9.37
C LEU A 417 -28.64 13.12 -10.76
N LEU A 418 -29.62 12.25 -11.01
CA LEU A 418 -30.28 12.15 -12.32
C LEU A 418 -31.04 13.40 -12.72
N LYS A 419 -31.61 14.14 -11.74
CA LYS A 419 -32.35 15.38 -11.99
C LYS A 419 -31.47 16.60 -12.21
N ASN A 420 -30.21 16.58 -11.74
CA ASN A 420 -29.37 17.77 -11.77
C ASN A 420 -28.13 17.63 -12.65
N SER A 421 -27.77 16.40 -13.10
CA SER A 421 -26.55 16.19 -13.90
C SER A 421 -26.84 16.27 -15.40
N ALA A 422 -26.50 17.41 -16.01
CA ALA A 422 -26.84 17.72 -17.40
C ALA A 422 -25.98 16.92 -18.43
N VAL A 423 -24.75 16.60 -18.10
CA VAL A 423 -23.79 15.92 -19.00
C VAL A 423 -23.53 14.45 -18.63
N LEU A 424 -24.26 13.91 -17.66
CA LEU A 424 -24.04 12.55 -17.17
C LEU A 424 -24.30 11.52 -18.28
N GLU A 425 -23.31 10.68 -18.54
CA GLU A 425 -23.36 9.61 -19.54
C GLU A 425 -23.70 8.26 -18.92
N LYS A 426 -23.23 8.01 -17.70
CA LYS A 426 -23.42 6.71 -17.04
C LYS A 426 -23.54 6.84 -15.53
N LEU A 427 -24.56 6.17 -14.98
CA LEU A 427 -24.72 5.94 -13.55
C LEU A 427 -24.67 4.44 -13.28
N ILE A 428 -23.71 3.97 -12.49
CA ILE A 428 -23.56 2.58 -12.10
C ILE A 428 -24.00 2.45 -10.65
N LEU A 429 -24.91 1.53 -10.38
CA LEU A 429 -25.35 1.18 -9.05
C LEU A 429 -24.94 -0.25 -8.74
N ARG A 430 -24.00 -0.44 -7.80
CA ARG A 430 -23.56 -1.75 -7.28
C ARG A 430 -24.28 -2.03 -5.98
N LEU A 431 -25.10 -3.10 -5.96
CA LEU A 431 -25.86 -3.52 -4.79
C LEU A 431 -25.20 -4.71 -4.13
N ALA A 432 -24.96 -4.64 -2.81
CA ALA A 432 -24.21 -5.66 -2.06
C ALA A 432 -24.95 -7.00 -1.84
N SER A 433 -26.23 -7.17 -2.23
CA SER A 433 -26.95 -8.43 -2.01
C SER A 433 -27.74 -8.95 -3.21
N TYR A 434 -27.75 -10.27 -3.33
CA TYR A 434 -28.46 -11.11 -4.28
C TYR A 434 -29.96 -11.24 -3.91
N ASN A 435 -30.78 -10.21 -3.94
CA ASN A 435 -32.17 -10.39 -3.54
C ASN A 435 -33.22 -9.78 -4.49
N SER A 436 -34.43 -10.32 -4.39
CA SER A 436 -35.70 -10.00 -5.03
C SER A 436 -36.07 -8.51 -5.14
N ARG A 437 -35.36 -7.63 -4.47
CA ARG A 437 -35.54 -6.17 -4.49
C ARG A 437 -34.84 -5.43 -5.62
N ARG A 438 -33.95 -6.12 -6.38
CA ARG A 438 -33.32 -5.54 -7.59
C ARG A 438 -34.36 -5.07 -8.60
N ASP A 439 -35.40 -5.87 -8.81
CA ASP A 439 -36.50 -5.53 -9.73
C ASP A 439 -37.33 -4.34 -9.24
N TYR A 440 -37.52 -4.22 -7.94
CA TYR A 440 -38.17 -3.07 -7.33
C TYR A 440 -37.37 -1.78 -7.54
N MET A 441 -36.06 -1.83 -7.32
CA MET A 441 -35.14 -0.71 -7.60
C MET A 441 -35.17 -0.31 -9.06
N LEU A 442 -35.08 -1.28 -9.97
CA LEU A 442 -35.17 -1.04 -11.43
C LEU A 442 -36.46 -0.31 -11.78
N LYS A 443 -37.61 -0.80 -11.28
CA LYS A 443 -38.92 -0.18 -11.53
C LYS A 443 -39.00 1.26 -11.01
N LYS A 444 -38.41 1.57 -9.84
CA LYS A 444 -38.34 2.94 -9.31
C LYS A 444 -37.39 3.83 -10.12
N LEU A 445 -36.16 3.32 -10.46
CA LEU A 445 -35.18 4.07 -11.23
C LEU A 445 -35.66 4.44 -12.65
N LEU A 446 -36.39 3.55 -13.31
CA LEU A 446 -36.96 3.82 -14.63
C LEU A 446 -37.98 4.96 -14.64
N LYS A 447 -38.63 5.25 -13.50
CA LYS A 447 -39.62 6.35 -13.34
C LYS A 447 -38.97 7.69 -13.02
N ILE A 448 -37.66 7.73 -12.70
CA ILE A 448 -36.96 8.96 -12.35
C ILE A 448 -36.66 9.75 -13.64
N PRO A 449 -37.12 11.01 -13.76
CA PRO A 449 -36.80 11.85 -14.89
C PRO A 449 -35.30 12.17 -14.90
N ARG A 450 -34.71 12.16 -16.09
CA ARG A 450 -33.27 12.41 -16.31
C ARG A 450 -33.12 13.69 -17.10
N VAL A 451 -32.26 14.59 -16.65
CA VAL A 451 -31.90 15.80 -17.40
C VAL A 451 -31.01 15.44 -18.59
N SER A 452 -30.04 14.57 -18.36
CA SER A 452 -29.19 14.05 -19.46
C SER A 452 -29.91 12.92 -20.21
N THR A 453 -30.23 13.16 -21.48
CA THR A 453 -30.88 12.15 -22.38
C THR A 453 -29.91 11.01 -22.74
N LYS A 454 -28.60 11.23 -22.61
CA LYS A 454 -27.55 10.24 -22.88
C LYS A 454 -27.31 9.27 -21.71
N CYS A 455 -27.79 9.59 -20.52
CA CYS A 455 -27.49 8.85 -19.30
C CYS A 455 -28.01 7.40 -19.33
N LYS A 456 -27.08 6.45 -19.24
CA LYS A 456 -27.35 5.02 -19.07
C LYS A 456 -27.26 4.67 -17.59
N VAL A 457 -28.31 4.08 -17.01
CA VAL A 457 -28.29 3.55 -15.64
C VAL A 457 -28.04 2.05 -15.71
N VAL A 458 -26.98 1.60 -15.02
CA VAL A 458 -26.55 0.20 -14.96
C VAL A 458 -26.63 -0.27 -13.52
N ILE A 459 -27.25 -1.41 -13.26
CA ILE A 459 -27.29 -2.05 -11.94
C ILE A 459 -26.47 -3.35 -12.03
N LEU A 460 -25.47 -3.45 -11.16
CA LEU A 460 -24.55 -4.58 -11.07
C LEU A 460 -24.70 -5.32 -9.75
#